data_7c38010019ed8751ba9606b701feb392
#
_entry.id   7c38010019ed8751ba9606b701feb392
#
_cell.length_a   1.000
_cell.length_b   1.000
_cell.length_c   1.000
_cell.angle_alpha   90.00
_cell.angle_beta   90.00
_cell.angle_gamma   90.00
#
_symmetry.space_group_name_H-M   'P 1'
#
loop_
_entity.id
_entity.type
_entity.pdbx_description
1 polymer ?
#
loop_
_entity_poly.entity_id
_entity_poly.type
_entity_poly.pdbx_seq_one_letter_code
_entity_poly.pdbx_strand_id
1 'polypeptide(L)'
;GYEGGVAFKDRISFNPTLYLPTSNFSKWRTLEGQCVAPMKQGSINGAKETVQRYRDCETEVYGNTKYLYQYIAEEYTDDQIKFDPKTIRVFNIDIETAAENGFPDIESADQEILAISLKDSHTNRITVFGARPFDNHDEEVDYLHFKREADMLNAFLEYWVKNYPDVITGWNVQLFDIPYIVNRFNRVLGEKYTRFLSPWKLISTREIYIKGRKQIACDLRGISILDYLELYRKFTYTNQESYRLDHICMVELNERKLDHSEFDTFKEFYQNDWQKFIEYNIHDVRLVDQLDDKMKLLDLAFTMAYDAKVNYEDVFSQVRMWDNYIYHELT
;
A
#
# COMPACT_ATOMS: atom_id res chain seq x y z
N GLY A 1 14.66 -5.26 4.94
CA GLY A 1 15.71 -5.12 3.91
C GLY A 1 15.94 -6.41 3.16
N TYR A 2 16.76 -6.33 2.12
CA TYR A 2 17.21 -7.47 1.31
C TYR A 2 18.73 -7.56 1.34
N GLU A 3 19.25 -8.76 1.54
CA GLU A 3 20.68 -9.05 1.45
C GLU A 3 20.88 -10.27 0.56
N GLY A 4 21.60 -10.11 -0.56
CA GLY A 4 21.77 -11.18 -1.56
C GLY A 4 20.44 -11.70 -2.14
N GLY A 5 19.41 -10.87 -2.23
CA GLY A 5 18.07 -11.25 -2.70
C GLY A 5 17.19 -11.93 -1.65
N VAL A 6 17.66 -12.09 -0.41
CA VAL A 6 16.90 -12.67 0.69
C VAL A 6 16.35 -11.57 1.61
N ALA A 7 15.04 -11.55 1.80
CA ALA A 7 14.40 -10.61 2.70
C ALA A 7 14.80 -10.88 4.16
N PHE A 8 15.17 -9.83 4.89
CA PHE A 8 15.45 -9.91 6.32
C PHE A 8 14.74 -8.82 7.09
N LYS A 9 14.56 -9.07 8.39
CA LYS A 9 14.04 -8.09 9.34
C LYS A 9 15.03 -7.95 10.49
N ASP A 10 15.36 -6.71 10.82
CA ASP A 10 16.20 -6.42 11.96
C ASP A 10 15.56 -5.35 12.85
N ARG A 11 15.90 -5.38 14.15
CA ARG A 11 15.52 -4.36 15.10
C ARG A 11 16.76 -3.56 15.47
N ILE A 12 16.82 -2.35 14.99
CA ILE A 12 17.93 -1.43 15.21
C ILE A 12 17.61 -0.44 16.33
N SER A 13 18.66 -0.03 17.05
CA SER A 13 18.60 1.11 17.97
C SER A 13 19.12 2.33 17.24
N PHE A 14 18.31 3.38 17.16
CA PHE A 14 18.69 4.63 16.53
C PHE A 14 18.74 5.77 17.57
N ASN A 15 19.78 6.60 17.46
CA ASN A 15 20.00 7.76 18.32
C ASN A 15 19.81 9.05 17.50
N PRO A 16 18.59 9.60 17.46
CA PRO A 16 18.26 10.76 16.63
C PRO A 16 19.06 12.01 17.03
N THR A 17 19.35 12.85 16.03
CA THR A 17 19.92 14.19 16.21
C THR A 17 18.80 15.22 16.09
N LEU A 18 18.68 16.08 17.10
CA LEU A 18 17.86 17.29 17.03
C LEU A 18 18.79 18.51 17.09
N TYR A 19 18.38 19.64 16.55
CA TYR A 19 19.12 20.88 16.59
C TYR A 19 18.38 21.87 17.49
N LEU A 20 19.07 22.35 18.50
CA LEU A 20 18.49 23.24 19.50
C LEU A 20 19.15 24.62 19.44
N PRO A 21 18.39 25.70 19.66
CA PRO A 21 18.95 27.05 19.78
C PRO A 21 20.12 27.12 20.77
N THR A 22 21.16 27.82 20.36
CA THR A 22 22.35 28.02 21.22
C THR A 22 22.87 29.45 21.13
N SER A 23 23.39 29.96 22.22
CA SER A 23 24.15 31.23 22.24
C SER A 23 25.60 31.08 21.82
N ASN A 24 26.10 29.87 21.76
CA ASN A 24 27.47 29.59 21.36
C ASN A 24 27.58 29.63 19.82
N PHE A 25 28.79 29.89 19.31
CA PHE A 25 29.06 29.79 17.86
C PHE A 25 28.79 28.37 17.40
N SER A 26 28.02 28.26 16.31
CA SER A 26 27.77 27.01 15.62
C SER A 26 27.84 27.24 14.12
N LYS A 27 28.29 26.21 13.35
CA LYS A 27 28.20 26.21 11.91
C LYS A 27 26.76 26.08 11.41
N TRP A 28 25.88 25.53 12.24
CA TRP A 28 24.47 25.29 11.91
C TRP A 28 23.64 26.51 12.26
N ARG A 29 22.78 26.92 11.35
CA ARG A 29 21.90 28.08 11.51
C ARG A 29 20.50 27.77 11.00
N THR A 30 19.50 28.43 11.59
CA THR A 30 18.15 28.47 11.03
C THR A 30 18.12 29.35 9.79
N LEU A 31 17.01 29.34 9.07
CA LEU A 31 16.79 30.24 7.91
C LEU A 31 16.87 31.72 8.31
N GLU A 32 16.49 32.04 9.54
CA GLU A 32 16.55 33.39 10.14
C GLU A 32 17.97 33.75 10.67
N GLY A 33 18.93 32.82 10.54
CA GLY A 33 20.31 33.03 10.95
C GLY A 33 20.64 32.75 12.41
N GLN A 34 19.68 32.25 13.22
CA GLN A 34 19.91 31.84 14.61
C GLN A 34 20.84 30.62 14.67
N CYS A 35 21.84 30.67 15.57
CA CYS A 35 22.70 29.53 15.82
C CYS A 35 21.93 28.37 16.45
N VAL A 36 22.10 27.16 15.93
CA VAL A 36 21.59 25.92 16.49
C VAL A 36 22.72 24.91 16.66
N ALA A 37 22.65 24.05 17.67
CA ALA A 37 23.62 23.00 17.92
C ALA A 37 23.00 21.61 17.83
N PRO A 38 23.68 20.64 17.19
CA PRO A 38 23.20 19.27 17.16
C PRO A 38 23.29 18.62 18.55
N MET A 39 22.26 17.89 18.92
CA MET A 39 22.17 17.15 20.17
C MET A 39 21.62 15.75 19.92
N LYS A 40 22.40 14.72 20.21
CA LYS A 40 21.98 13.33 20.19
C LYS A 40 21.05 13.05 21.37
N GLN A 41 19.96 12.34 21.14
CA GLN A 41 18.87 12.17 22.10
C GLN A 41 18.89 10.83 22.85
N GLY A 42 19.84 9.94 22.54
CA GLY A 42 19.97 8.61 23.12
C GLY A 42 19.00 7.58 22.54
N SER A 43 17.77 7.97 22.26
CA SER A 43 16.74 7.11 21.67
C SER A 43 15.64 7.91 20.97
N ILE A 44 14.81 7.22 20.17
CA ILE A 44 13.62 7.84 19.56
C ILE A 44 12.66 8.37 20.64
N ASN A 45 12.50 7.67 21.75
CA ASN A 45 11.64 8.14 22.84
C ASN A 45 12.22 9.39 23.50
N GLY A 46 13.53 9.42 23.78
CA GLY A 46 14.20 10.62 24.30
C GLY A 46 14.05 11.83 23.36
N ALA A 47 14.12 11.61 22.05
CA ALA A 47 13.88 12.66 21.07
C ALA A 47 12.42 13.18 21.11
N LYS A 48 11.43 12.31 21.22
CA LYS A 48 10.01 12.70 21.35
C LYS A 48 9.77 13.50 22.63
N GLU A 49 10.33 13.06 23.74
CA GLU A 49 10.25 13.77 25.04
C GLU A 49 10.91 15.15 24.97
N THR A 50 12.07 15.25 24.31
CA THR A 50 12.73 16.53 24.08
C THR A 50 11.88 17.46 23.25
N VAL A 51 11.34 17.02 22.10
CA VAL A 51 10.45 17.83 21.26
C VAL A 51 9.24 18.32 22.06
N GLN A 52 8.62 17.45 22.85
CA GLN A 52 7.47 17.83 23.68
C GLN A 52 7.84 18.87 24.72
N ARG A 53 8.93 18.67 25.49
CA ARG A 53 9.39 19.58 26.51
C ARG A 53 9.71 20.99 25.96
N TYR A 54 10.36 21.06 24.79
CA TYR A 54 10.67 22.35 24.18
C TYR A 54 9.43 23.03 23.61
N ARG A 55 8.47 22.27 23.08
CA ARG A 55 7.16 22.79 22.67
C ARG A 55 6.42 23.42 23.84
N ASP A 56 6.44 22.79 25.01
CA ASP A 56 5.81 23.31 26.27
C ASP A 56 6.47 24.60 26.73
N CYS A 57 7.74 24.85 26.35
CA CYS A 57 8.47 26.08 26.62
C CYS A 57 8.43 27.08 25.45
N GLU A 58 7.56 26.88 24.45
CA GLU A 58 7.45 27.72 23.23
C GLU A 58 8.81 27.92 22.51
N THR A 59 9.69 26.93 22.60
CA THR A 59 10.99 26.94 21.94
C THR A 59 10.98 25.96 20.78
N GLU A 60 11.42 26.43 19.62
CA GLU A 60 11.48 25.60 18.43
C GLU A 60 12.63 24.59 18.49
N VAL A 61 12.35 23.38 18.01
CA VAL A 61 13.32 22.30 17.82
C VAL A 61 13.43 22.03 16.33
N TYR A 62 14.65 22.04 15.83
CA TYR A 62 14.93 21.86 14.41
C TYR A 62 15.48 20.45 14.14
N GLY A 63 15.43 20.03 12.88
CA GLY A 63 15.84 18.72 12.42
C GLY A 63 14.66 17.85 11.98
N ASN A 64 14.97 16.71 11.34
CA ASN A 64 13.94 15.81 10.87
C ASN A 64 13.36 14.97 12.01
N THR A 65 12.14 15.28 12.45
CA THR A 65 11.44 14.54 13.52
C THR A 65 10.80 13.24 13.03
N LYS A 66 10.87 12.95 11.74
CA LYS A 66 10.54 11.64 11.18
C LYS A 66 11.79 10.77 11.22
N TYR A 67 12.04 10.15 12.34
CA TYR A 67 13.29 9.46 12.65
C TYR A 67 13.67 8.32 11.73
N LEU A 68 12.69 7.73 11.00
CA LEU A 68 12.97 6.75 9.97
C LEU A 68 13.82 7.35 8.84
N TYR A 69 13.44 8.53 8.36
CA TYR A 69 14.15 9.20 7.26
C TYR A 69 15.50 9.75 7.70
N GLN A 70 15.58 10.24 8.95
CA GLN A 70 16.85 10.63 9.53
C GLN A 70 17.80 9.43 9.62
N TYR A 71 17.30 8.26 10.03
CA TYR A 71 18.07 7.02 10.04
C TYR A 71 18.57 6.64 8.65
N ILE A 72 17.68 6.68 7.64
CA ILE A 72 18.06 6.35 6.26
C ILE A 72 19.14 7.31 5.75
N ALA A 73 19.00 8.61 6.00
CA ALA A 73 19.97 9.61 5.57
C ALA A 73 21.34 9.49 6.27
N GLU A 74 21.35 9.10 7.56
CA GLU A 74 22.59 8.95 8.34
C GLU A 74 23.33 7.63 8.07
N GLU A 75 22.60 6.53 7.80
CA GLU A 75 23.16 5.17 7.71
C GLU A 75 23.39 4.67 6.29
N TYR A 76 22.69 5.23 5.31
CA TYR A 76 22.79 4.77 3.92
C TYR A 76 23.21 5.90 2.99
N THR A 77 24.40 5.76 2.43
CA THR A 77 24.89 6.66 1.38
C THR A 77 24.45 6.17 0.00
N ASP A 78 24.45 7.06 -0.99
CA ASP A 78 24.04 6.74 -2.37
C ASP A 78 24.86 5.59 -2.99
N ASP A 79 26.12 5.43 -2.58
CA ASP A 79 26.97 4.34 -3.06
C ASP A 79 26.58 2.96 -2.49
N GLN A 80 25.84 2.93 -1.41
CA GLN A 80 25.48 1.69 -0.70
C GLN A 80 24.12 1.12 -1.14
N ILE A 81 23.25 1.96 -1.67
CA ILE A 81 21.91 1.56 -2.12
C ILE A 81 21.90 1.56 -3.65
N LYS A 82 21.66 0.39 -4.23
CA LYS A 82 21.40 0.26 -5.67
C LYS A 82 19.90 0.08 -5.87
N PHE A 83 19.31 0.98 -6.64
CA PHE A 83 17.93 0.85 -7.04
C PHE A 83 17.75 -0.31 -8.03
N ASP A 84 16.97 -1.30 -7.65
CA ASP A 84 16.56 -2.38 -8.53
C ASP A 84 15.06 -2.68 -8.29
N PRO A 85 14.17 -2.16 -9.16
CA PRO A 85 12.73 -2.36 -9.00
C PRO A 85 12.31 -3.83 -9.06
N LYS A 86 13.12 -4.71 -9.67
CA LYS A 86 12.83 -6.14 -9.74
C LYS A 86 12.90 -6.86 -8.39
N THR A 87 13.58 -6.26 -7.40
CA THR A 87 13.60 -6.80 -6.04
C THR A 87 12.34 -6.50 -5.26
N ILE A 88 11.55 -5.52 -5.70
CA ILE A 88 10.30 -5.11 -5.04
C ILE A 88 9.20 -6.09 -5.44
N ARG A 89 8.66 -6.81 -4.46
CA ARG A 89 7.54 -7.71 -4.70
C ARG A 89 6.22 -6.96 -4.65
N VAL A 90 5.53 -6.91 -5.77
CA VAL A 90 4.24 -6.25 -5.90
C VAL A 90 3.13 -7.29 -6.02
N PHE A 91 2.07 -7.14 -5.24
CA PHE A 91 0.82 -7.84 -5.43
C PHE A 91 -0.22 -6.89 -6.02
N ASN A 92 -0.71 -7.20 -7.22
CA ASN A 92 -1.91 -6.60 -7.77
C ASN A 92 -3.10 -7.47 -7.38
N ILE A 93 -4.01 -6.93 -6.58
CA ILE A 93 -5.11 -7.68 -5.94
C ILE A 93 -6.47 -7.08 -6.30
N ASP A 94 -7.46 -7.96 -6.42
CA ASP A 94 -8.87 -7.61 -6.58
C ASP A 94 -9.73 -8.65 -5.86
N ILE A 95 -10.80 -8.23 -5.18
CA ILE A 95 -11.71 -9.12 -4.49
C ILE A 95 -13.13 -8.99 -5.03
N GLU A 96 -13.85 -10.10 -5.00
CA GLU A 96 -15.27 -10.14 -5.29
C GLU A 96 -16.05 -10.62 -4.07
N THR A 97 -17.10 -9.90 -3.74
CA THR A 97 -17.94 -10.19 -2.56
C THR A 97 -19.34 -10.57 -2.96
N ALA A 98 -20.03 -11.28 -2.08
CA ALA A 98 -21.48 -11.44 -2.21
C ALA A 98 -22.19 -10.08 -2.17
N ALA A 99 -23.32 -9.99 -2.83
CA ALA A 99 -24.15 -8.78 -2.91
C ALA A 99 -25.62 -9.12 -2.56
N GLU A 100 -25.80 -9.87 -1.46
CA GLU A 100 -27.12 -10.35 -1.02
C GLU A 100 -28.06 -9.21 -0.62
N ASN A 101 -27.48 -8.17 -0.01
CA ASN A 101 -28.21 -7.01 0.51
C ASN A 101 -27.81 -5.69 -0.21
N GLY A 102 -27.38 -5.77 -1.46
CA GLY A 102 -26.85 -4.64 -2.21
C GLY A 102 -25.33 -4.50 -2.09
N PHE A 103 -24.81 -3.29 -2.28
CA PHE A 103 -23.36 -3.06 -2.22
C PHE A 103 -22.81 -3.36 -0.82
N PRO A 104 -21.72 -4.13 -0.70
CA PRO A 104 -21.18 -4.56 0.60
C PRO A 104 -20.70 -3.37 1.43
N ASP A 105 -21.05 -3.38 2.71
CA ASP A 105 -20.57 -2.39 3.67
C ASP A 105 -19.19 -2.79 4.20
N ILE A 106 -18.24 -1.88 4.09
CA ILE A 106 -16.83 -2.14 4.43
C ILE A 106 -16.63 -2.31 5.94
N GLU A 107 -17.34 -1.53 6.76
CA GLU A 107 -17.13 -1.56 8.22
C GLU A 107 -17.69 -2.85 8.83
N SER A 108 -18.86 -3.24 8.44
CA SER A 108 -19.48 -4.49 8.93
C SER A 108 -18.89 -5.73 8.28
N ALA A 109 -18.46 -5.63 7.02
CA ALA A 109 -17.99 -6.73 6.18
C ALA A 109 -18.83 -7.99 6.36
N ASP A 110 -20.16 -7.82 6.30
CA ASP A 110 -21.14 -8.87 6.64
C ASP A 110 -21.32 -9.88 5.50
N GLN A 111 -20.99 -9.53 4.28
CA GLN A 111 -21.11 -10.38 3.10
C GLN A 111 -19.83 -11.16 2.84
N GLU A 112 -19.98 -12.40 2.33
CA GLU A 112 -18.85 -13.29 2.08
C GLU A 112 -17.94 -12.76 0.97
N ILE A 113 -16.63 -12.97 1.10
CA ILE A 113 -15.70 -12.87 -0.02
C ILE A 113 -15.86 -14.14 -0.86
N LEU A 114 -16.20 -13.96 -2.12
CA LEU A 114 -16.44 -15.05 -3.07
C LEU A 114 -15.20 -15.43 -3.87
N ALA A 115 -14.36 -14.44 -4.17
CA ALA A 115 -13.08 -14.64 -4.86
C ALA A 115 -12.05 -13.61 -4.38
N ILE A 116 -10.79 -14.03 -4.35
CA ILE A 116 -9.62 -13.17 -4.20
C ILE A 116 -8.66 -13.52 -5.32
N SER A 117 -8.43 -12.60 -6.24
CA SER A 117 -7.42 -12.74 -7.29
C SER A 117 -6.23 -11.86 -6.99
N LEU A 118 -5.04 -12.41 -7.08
CA LEU A 118 -3.81 -11.64 -6.95
C LEU A 118 -2.76 -12.06 -7.98
N LYS A 119 -2.11 -11.08 -8.62
CA LYS A 119 -0.93 -11.28 -9.45
C LYS A 119 0.32 -10.94 -8.67
N ASP A 120 1.27 -11.84 -8.67
CA ASP A 120 2.57 -11.69 -8.00
C ASP A 120 3.64 -11.33 -9.03
N SER A 121 4.26 -10.15 -8.88
CA SER A 121 5.29 -9.64 -9.81
C SER A 121 6.53 -10.54 -9.91
N HIS A 122 6.86 -11.30 -8.86
CA HIS A 122 8.03 -12.18 -8.87
C HIS A 122 7.80 -13.48 -9.65
N THR A 123 6.59 -14.01 -9.64
CA THR A 123 6.24 -15.25 -10.38
C THR A 123 5.55 -14.97 -11.70
N ASN A 124 5.05 -13.76 -11.86
CA ASN A 124 4.19 -13.33 -12.96
C ASN A 124 2.92 -14.19 -13.13
N ARG A 125 2.46 -14.84 -12.05
CA ARG A 125 1.27 -15.69 -12.03
C ARG A 125 0.13 -15.02 -11.28
N ILE A 126 -1.08 -15.34 -11.69
CA ILE A 126 -2.31 -14.96 -10.98
C ILE A 126 -2.74 -16.15 -10.13
N THR A 127 -2.85 -15.95 -8.82
CA THR A 127 -3.43 -16.94 -7.91
C THR A 127 -4.84 -16.49 -7.53
N VAL A 128 -5.81 -17.37 -7.72
CA VAL A 128 -7.22 -17.12 -7.43
C VAL A 128 -7.70 -18.07 -6.35
N PHE A 129 -8.25 -17.51 -5.27
CA PHE A 129 -8.94 -18.24 -4.21
C PHE A 129 -10.43 -18.07 -4.42
N GLY A 130 -11.15 -19.13 -4.73
CA GLY A 130 -12.57 -19.05 -5.11
C GLY A 130 -13.48 -19.97 -4.33
N ALA A 131 -14.74 -19.54 -4.12
CA ALA A 131 -15.73 -20.25 -3.33
C ALA A 131 -16.42 -21.43 -4.04
N ARG A 132 -16.28 -21.56 -5.36
CA ARG A 132 -16.88 -22.64 -6.16
C ARG A 132 -15.88 -23.18 -7.19
N PRO A 133 -16.13 -24.35 -7.79
CA PRO A 133 -15.30 -24.87 -8.89
C PRO A 133 -15.25 -23.93 -10.09
N PHE A 134 -14.11 -23.90 -10.76
CA PHE A 134 -13.83 -23.11 -11.95
C PHE A 134 -13.01 -23.97 -12.93
N ASP A 135 -13.39 -23.98 -14.19
CA ASP A 135 -12.65 -24.69 -15.24
C ASP A 135 -11.52 -23.80 -15.75
N ASN A 136 -10.34 -23.99 -15.17
CA ASN A 136 -9.17 -23.19 -15.53
C ASN A 136 -8.49 -23.74 -16.79
N HIS A 137 -8.49 -22.94 -17.85
CA HIS A 137 -7.80 -23.22 -19.12
C HIS A 137 -6.59 -22.32 -19.33
N ASP A 138 -6.25 -21.46 -18.36
CA ASP A 138 -5.20 -20.49 -18.45
C ASP A 138 -3.97 -20.94 -17.66
N GLU A 139 -2.86 -21.18 -18.37
CA GLU A 139 -1.62 -21.67 -17.77
C GLU A 139 -0.96 -20.67 -16.81
N GLU A 140 -1.29 -19.37 -16.92
CA GLU A 140 -0.77 -18.32 -16.02
C GLU A 140 -1.56 -18.17 -14.73
N VAL A 141 -2.70 -18.86 -14.62
CA VAL A 141 -3.62 -18.79 -13.48
C VAL A 141 -3.54 -20.06 -12.66
N ASP A 142 -3.39 -19.90 -11.35
CA ASP A 142 -3.52 -20.97 -10.35
C ASP A 142 -4.84 -20.79 -9.61
N TYR A 143 -5.83 -21.64 -9.88
CA TYR A 143 -7.13 -21.57 -9.21
C TYR A 143 -7.23 -22.56 -8.06
N LEU A 144 -7.60 -22.04 -6.86
CA LEU A 144 -7.76 -22.82 -5.64
C LEU A 144 -9.22 -22.72 -5.15
N HIS A 145 -9.92 -23.87 -5.14
CA HIS A 145 -11.32 -23.95 -4.78
C HIS A 145 -11.52 -24.33 -3.32
N PHE A 146 -12.43 -23.64 -2.65
CA PHE A 146 -12.80 -23.87 -1.25
C PHE A 146 -14.31 -23.92 -1.09
N LYS A 147 -14.81 -24.89 -0.28
CA LYS A 147 -16.25 -25.01 0.01
C LYS A 147 -16.72 -24.06 1.12
N ARG A 148 -15.82 -23.60 1.96
CA ARG A 148 -16.11 -22.71 3.07
C ARG A 148 -15.20 -21.49 2.99
N GLU A 149 -15.78 -20.33 3.18
CA GLU A 149 -15.02 -19.08 3.17
C GLU A 149 -13.86 -19.10 4.18
N ALA A 150 -14.09 -19.60 5.39
CA ALA A 150 -13.03 -19.68 6.42
C ALA A 150 -11.80 -20.48 5.96
N ASP A 151 -11.99 -21.56 5.18
CA ASP A 151 -10.89 -22.35 4.62
C ASP A 151 -10.17 -21.56 3.52
N MET A 152 -10.91 -20.84 2.69
CA MET A 152 -10.38 -19.95 1.64
C MET A 152 -9.53 -18.83 2.24
N LEU A 153 -10.07 -18.14 3.25
CA LEU A 153 -9.35 -17.06 3.93
C LEU A 153 -8.08 -17.57 4.66
N ASN A 154 -8.12 -18.77 5.25
CA ASN A 154 -6.93 -19.37 5.86
C ASN A 154 -5.88 -19.70 4.79
N ALA A 155 -6.27 -20.31 3.67
CA ALA A 155 -5.35 -20.62 2.57
C ALA A 155 -4.75 -19.35 1.95
N PHE A 156 -5.55 -18.30 1.76
CA PHE A 156 -5.07 -16.98 1.36
C PHE A 156 -4.05 -16.43 2.37
N LEU A 157 -4.33 -16.50 3.68
CA LEU A 157 -3.43 -16.02 4.71
C LEU A 157 -2.11 -16.81 4.73
N GLU A 158 -2.14 -18.12 4.55
CA GLU A 158 -0.94 -18.94 4.43
C GLU A 158 -0.08 -18.54 3.23
N TYR A 159 -0.70 -18.35 2.07
CA TYR A 159 -0.03 -17.85 0.86
C TYR A 159 0.58 -16.47 1.11
N TRP A 160 -0.20 -15.55 1.68
CA TRP A 160 0.20 -14.18 2.00
C TRP A 160 1.39 -14.13 2.95
N VAL A 161 1.35 -14.86 4.05
CA VAL A 161 2.43 -14.91 5.05
C VAL A 161 3.71 -15.49 4.47
N LYS A 162 3.60 -16.49 3.61
CA LYS A 162 4.75 -17.11 2.93
C LYS A 162 5.38 -16.15 1.92
N ASN A 163 4.60 -15.28 1.35
CA ASN A 163 4.97 -14.48 0.18
C ASN A 163 4.80 -12.98 0.39
N TYR A 164 4.85 -12.46 1.60
CA TYR A 164 4.56 -11.04 1.86
C TYR A 164 5.04 -10.10 0.75
N PRO A 165 4.14 -9.26 0.19
CA PRO A 165 4.55 -8.27 -0.76
C PRO A 165 5.23 -7.08 -0.06
N ASP A 166 6.07 -6.35 -0.78
CA ASP A 166 6.54 -5.03 -0.35
C ASP A 166 5.49 -3.96 -0.65
N VAL A 167 4.76 -4.15 -1.76
CA VAL A 167 3.75 -3.24 -2.26
C VAL A 167 2.49 -3.99 -2.67
N ILE A 168 1.34 -3.43 -2.32
CA ILE A 168 0.03 -3.82 -2.84
C ILE A 168 -0.43 -2.75 -3.82
N THR A 169 -0.93 -3.17 -4.97
CA THR A 169 -1.62 -2.33 -5.93
C THR A 169 -2.93 -2.96 -6.38
N GLY A 170 -3.71 -2.25 -7.13
CA GLY A 170 -5.01 -2.61 -7.68
C GLY A 170 -5.89 -1.37 -7.84
N TRP A 171 -7.11 -1.52 -8.31
CA TRP A 171 -7.99 -0.38 -8.57
C TRP A 171 -8.90 -0.07 -7.38
N ASN A 172 -8.65 1.03 -6.68
CA ASN A 172 -9.37 1.47 -5.48
C ASN A 172 -9.16 0.54 -4.26
N VAL A 173 -8.06 -0.20 -4.24
CA VAL A 173 -7.77 -1.21 -3.21
C VAL A 173 -7.61 -0.60 -1.80
N GLN A 174 -7.14 0.64 -1.72
CA GLN A 174 -6.94 1.34 -0.44
C GLN A 174 -8.26 1.60 0.28
N LEU A 175 -9.33 1.83 -0.48
CA LEU A 175 -10.63 2.24 0.07
C LEU A 175 -11.67 1.13 0.05
N PHE A 176 -11.43 0.02 -0.65
CA PHE A 176 -12.37 -1.09 -0.69
C PHE A 176 -11.72 -2.42 -0.32
N ASP A 177 -10.85 -2.96 -1.16
CA ASP A 177 -10.37 -4.35 -1.03
C ASP A 177 -9.64 -4.59 0.29
N ILE A 178 -8.65 -3.76 0.61
CA ILE A 178 -7.84 -3.95 1.82
C ILE A 178 -8.64 -3.74 3.10
N PRO A 179 -9.44 -2.67 3.27
CA PRO A 179 -10.30 -2.53 4.44
C PRO A 179 -11.33 -3.66 4.55
N TYR A 180 -11.91 -4.10 3.43
CA TYR A 180 -12.87 -5.19 3.43
C TYR A 180 -12.23 -6.51 3.86
N ILE A 181 -11.06 -6.86 3.29
CA ILE A 181 -10.29 -8.05 3.71
C ILE A 181 -10.01 -7.99 5.21
N VAL A 182 -9.48 -6.88 5.73
CA VAL A 182 -9.15 -6.74 7.16
C VAL A 182 -10.38 -6.97 8.04
N ASN A 183 -11.51 -6.32 7.72
CA ASN A 183 -12.73 -6.43 8.49
C ASN A 183 -13.38 -7.82 8.36
N ARG A 184 -13.35 -8.41 7.16
CA ARG A 184 -13.87 -9.77 6.94
C ARG A 184 -13.04 -10.83 7.66
N PHE A 185 -11.71 -10.70 7.64
CA PHE A 185 -10.83 -11.58 8.42
C PHE A 185 -11.12 -11.48 9.91
N ASN A 186 -11.30 -10.27 10.46
CA ASN A 186 -11.68 -10.09 11.86
C ASN A 186 -12.99 -10.79 12.18
N ARG A 187 -13.95 -10.70 11.28
CA ARG A 187 -15.29 -11.30 11.48
C ARG A 187 -15.27 -12.83 11.41
N VAL A 188 -14.54 -13.41 10.45
CA VAL A 188 -14.57 -14.85 10.16
C VAL A 188 -13.49 -15.61 10.94
N LEU A 189 -12.27 -15.10 11.01
CA LEU A 189 -11.12 -15.77 11.63
C LEU A 189 -10.73 -15.17 12.98
N GLY A 190 -11.12 -13.92 13.23
CA GLY A 190 -10.80 -13.18 14.45
C GLY A 190 -9.46 -12.43 14.38
N GLU A 191 -9.31 -11.41 15.24
CA GLU A 191 -8.19 -10.48 15.29
C GLU A 191 -6.82 -11.16 15.37
N LYS A 192 -6.75 -12.28 16.09
CA LYS A 192 -5.52 -13.07 16.24
C LYS A 192 -4.92 -13.47 14.88
N TYR A 193 -5.76 -13.79 13.90
CA TYR A 193 -5.31 -14.18 12.55
C TYR A 193 -5.16 -12.96 11.65
N THR A 194 -6.07 -12.00 11.72
CA THR A 194 -6.06 -10.78 10.90
C THR A 194 -4.73 -10.03 10.98
N ARG A 195 -4.15 -9.92 12.17
CA ARG A 195 -2.87 -9.23 12.34
C ARG A 195 -1.74 -9.79 11.48
N PHE A 196 -1.81 -11.04 11.01
CA PHE A 196 -0.82 -11.62 10.12
C PHE A 196 -0.93 -11.12 8.67
N LEU A 197 -1.94 -10.33 8.33
CA LEU A 197 -1.94 -9.58 7.07
C LEU A 197 -0.81 -8.54 7.03
N SER A 198 -0.31 -8.10 8.19
CA SER A 198 0.89 -7.28 8.30
C SER A 198 2.10 -8.14 8.70
N PRO A 199 3.25 -8.04 8.00
CA PRO A 199 4.48 -8.72 8.39
C PRO A 199 4.99 -8.31 9.78
N TRP A 200 4.61 -7.12 10.26
CA TRP A 200 4.92 -6.62 11.59
C TRP A 200 3.84 -6.95 12.63
N LYS A 201 2.73 -7.58 12.20
CA LYS A 201 1.53 -7.86 13.00
C LYS A 201 0.87 -6.60 13.58
N LEU A 202 1.02 -5.49 12.88
CA LEU A 202 0.50 -4.19 13.24
C LEU A 202 -0.38 -3.68 12.09
N ILE A 203 -1.67 -3.55 12.36
CA ILE A 203 -2.65 -2.95 11.46
C ILE A 203 -3.19 -1.72 12.17
N SER A 204 -3.24 -0.61 11.48
CA SER A 204 -3.88 0.61 11.97
C SER A 204 -4.92 1.09 10.97
N THR A 205 -6.02 1.62 11.49
CA THR A 205 -7.06 2.25 10.68
C THR A 205 -6.92 3.76 10.74
N ARG A 206 -7.21 4.41 9.64
CA ARG A 206 -7.28 5.87 9.56
C ARG A 206 -8.53 6.33 8.83
N GLU A 207 -9.11 7.41 9.31
CA GLU A 207 -10.25 8.05 8.65
C GLU A 207 -9.75 8.96 7.54
N ILE A 208 -10.36 8.84 6.37
CA ILE A 208 -10.10 9.68 5.21
C ILE A 208 -11.41 10.34 4.82
N TYR A 209 -11.36 11.63 4.50
CA TYR A 209 -12.53 12.36 4.03
C TYR A 209 -12.40 12.64 2.53
N ILE A 210 -13.26 12.00 1.72
CA ILE A 210 -13.31 12.19 0.28
C ILE A 210 -14.64 12.84 -0.10
N LYS A 211 -14.60 14.04 -0.68
CA LYS A 211 -15.80 14.81 -1.04
C LYS A 211 -16.79 14.94 0.14
N GLY A 212 -16.26 15.12 1.36
CA GLY A 212 -17.07 15.25 2.59
C GLY A 212 -17.64 13.95 3.15
N ARG A 213 -17.35 12.80 2.56
CA ARG A 213 -17.74 11.49 3.07
C ARG A 213 -16.57 10.85 3.81
N LYS A 214 -16.84 10.37 5.02
CA LYS A 214 -15.91 9.57 5.81
C LYS A 214 -15.70 8.21 5.14
N GLN A 215 -14.45 7.81 4.99
CA GLN A 215 -14.04 6.48 4.58
C GLN A 215 -12.94 5.97 5.50
N ILE A 216 -12.78 4.67 5.58
CA ILE A 216 -11.76 4.02 6.41
C ILE A 216 -10.73 3.39 5.48
N ALA A 217 -9.45 3.70 5.72
CA ALA A 217 -8.34 2.98 5.13
C ALA A 217 -7.61 2.18 6.21
N CYS A 218 -7.04 1.06 5.83
CA CYS A 218 -6.25 0.20 6.70
C CYS A 218 -4.78 0.25 6.27
N ASP A 219 -3.88 0.55 7.20
CA ASP A 219 -2.44 0.49 6.96
C ASP A 219 -1.89 -0.84 7.49
N LEU A 220 -1.36 -1.66 6.61
CA LEU A 220 -0.69 -2.92 6.93
C LEU A 220 0.80 -2.65 7.15
N ARG A 221 1.23 -2.41 8.39
CA ARG A 221 2.61 -2.02 8.67
C ARG A 221 3.63 -3.00 8.10
N GLY A 222 4.56 -2.47 7.29
CA GLY A 222 5.58 -3.23 6.58
C GLY A 222 5.21 -3.60 5.14
N ILE A 223 4.04 -3.17 4.67
CA ILE A 223 3.59 -3.25 3.28
C ILE A 223 3.09 -1.87 2.88
N SER A 224 3.49 -1.38 1.73
CA SER A 224 2.99 -0.12 1.17
C SER A 224 1.81 -0.37 0.24
N ILE A 225 0.80 0.50 0.30
CA ILE A 225 -0.36 0.44 -0.60
C ILE A 225 -0.21 1.56 -1.63
N LEU A 226 0.07 1.19 -2.86
CA LEU A 226 0.09 2.06 -4.02
C LEU A 226 -1.16 1.79 -4.87
N ASP A 227 -2.28 2.36 -4.44
CA ASP A 227 -3.55 2.27 -5.16
C ASP A 227 -3.42 2.83 -6.57
N TYR A 228 -3.66 2.01 -7.60
CA TYR A 228 -3.43 2.41 -8.99
C TYR A 228 -4.36 3.53 -9.44
N LEU A 229 -5.58 3.60 -8.91
CA LEU A 229 -6.49 4.72 -9.13
C LEU A 229 -5.88 6.04 -8.62
N GLU A 230 -5.26 6.04 -7.44
CA GLU A 230 -4.64 7.23 -6.88
C GLU A 230 -3.35 7.60 -7.62
N LEU A 231 -2.55 6.62 -8.06
CA LEU A 231 -1.40 6.84 -8.96
C LEU A 231 -1.86 7.48 -10.26
N TYR A 232 -2.90 6.92 -10.90
CA TYR A 232 -3.45 7.47 -12.14
C TYR A 232 -3.91 8.92 -11.95
N ARG A 233 -4.67 9.21 -10.90
CA ARG A 233 -5.13 10.58 -10.59
C ARG A 233 -4.00 11.56 -10.33
N LYS A 234 -2.95 11.08 -9.67
CA LYS A 234 -1.82 11.92 -9.24
C LYS A 234 -0.90 12.28 -10.39
N PHE A 235 -0.60 11.31 -11.26
CA PHE A 235 0.46 11.42 -12.24
C PHE A 235 -0.02 11.55 -13.69
N THR A 236 -1.34 11.63 -13.91
CA THR A 236 -1.89 12.01 -15.21
C THR A 236 -2.39 13.46 -15.21
N TYR A 237 -2.17 14.15 -16.32
CA TYR A 237 -2.50 15.59 -16.43
C TYR A 237 -3.93 15.84 -16.91
N THR A 238 -4.58 14.82 -17.47
CA THR A 238 -5.91 14.98 -18.06
C THR A 238 -6.97 14.50 -17.09
N ASN A 239 -7.91 15.37 -16.75
CA ASN A 239 -9.07 14.96 -15.98
C ASN A 239 -9.99 14.07 -16.83
N GLN A 240 -10.46 12.98 -16.24
CA GLN A 240 -11.36 12.03 -16.86
C GLN A 240 -12.82 12.30 -16.43
N GLU A 241 -13.77 12.00 -17.32
CA GLU A 241 -15.20 12.07 -17.01
C GLU A 241 -15.60 11.06 -15.92
N SER A 242 -14.95 9.90 -15.91
CA SER A 242 -15.12 8.84 -14.93
C SER A 242 -13.78 8.23 -14.57
N TYR A 243 -13.62 7.86 -13.29
CA TYR A 243 -12.46 7.13 -12.79
C TYR A 243 -12.80 5.67 -12.47
N ARG A 244 -13.84 5.12 -13.07
CA ARG A 244 -14.10 3.67 -13.02
C ARG A 244 -13.08 2.95 -13.88
N LEU A 245 -12.64 1.76 -13.45
CA LEU A 245 -11.65 0.96 -14.18
C LEU A 245 -12.05 0.76 -15.66
N ASP A 246 -13.29 0.40 -15.92
CA ASP A 246 -13.82 0.21 -17.29
C ASP A 246 -13.61 1.46 -18.18
N HIS A 247 -13.89 2.66 -17.65
CA HIS A 247 -13.73 3.89 -18.41
C HIS A 247 -12.24 4.20 -18.67
N ILE A 248 -11.41 4.06 -17.66
CA ILE A 248 -9.97 4.33 -17.79
C ILE A 248 -9.31 3.33 -18.75
N CYS A 249 -9.66 2.05 -18.65
CA CYS A 249 -9.16 1.04 -19.58
C CYS A 249 -9.61 1.33 -21.01
N MET A 250 -10.86 1.78 -21.23
CA MET A 250 -11.31 2.18 -22.55
C MET A 250 -10.51 3.37 -23.11
N VAL A 251 -10.23 4.37 -22.27
CA VAL A 251 -9.45 5.55 -22.68
C VAL A 251 -7.99 5.20 -22.95
N GLU A 252 -7.37 4.43 -22.08
CA GLU A 252 -5.94 4.18 -22.14
C GLU A 252 -5.57 2.97 -22.99
N LEU A 253 -6.35 1.89 -22.91
CA LEU A 253 -6.04 0.60 -23.58
C LEU A 253 -6.91 0.33 -24.79
N ASN A 254 -8.03 1.04 -24.96
CA ASN A 254 -9.13 0.70 -25.87
C ASN A 254 -9.72 -0.69 -25.55
N GLU A 255 -9.69 -1.07 -24.27
CA GLU A 255 -10.27 -2.29 -23.73
C GLU A 255 -11.34 -1.96 -22.68
N ARG A 256 -12.23 -2.90 -22.41
CA ARG A 256 -13.28 -2.79 -21.41
C ARG A 256 -13.26 -3.98 -20.47
N LYS A 257 -13.88 -3.81 -19.31
CA LYS A 257 -14.23 -4.94 -18.45
C LYS A 257 -15.11 -5.95 -19.18
N LEU A 258 -15.10 -7.19 -18.74
CA LEU A 258 -16.02 -8.19 -19.26
C LEU A 258 -17.47 -7.73 -19.02
N ASP A 259 -18.27 -7.75 -20.07
CA ASP A 259 -19.68 -7.36 -20.00
C ASP A 259 -20.50 -8.44 -19.26
N HIS A 260 -21.29 -8.02 -18.30
CA HIS A 260 -22.22 -8.87 -17.56
C HIS A 260 -23.65 -8.26 -17.55
N SER A 261 -23.95 -7.41 -18.52
CA SER A 261 -25.23 -6.69 -18.64
C SER A 261 -26.44 -7.61 -18.92
N GLU A 262 -26.20 -8.88 -19.23
CA GLU A 262 -27.23 -9.90 -19.33
C GLU A 262 -27.88 -10.27 -17.99
N PHE A 263 -27.27 -9.89 -16.85
CA PHE A 263 -27.79 -10.12 -15.51
C PHE A 263 -28.34 -8.82 -14.92
N ASP A 264 -29.53 -8.87 -14.34
CA ASP A 264 -30.17 -7.70 -13.72
C ASP A 264 -29.45 -7.25 -12.45
N THR A 265 -28.82 -8.18 -11.74
CA THR A 265 -28.10 -7.90 -10.50
C THR A 265 -26.75 -8.63 -10.46
N PHE A 266 -25.80 -8.05 -9.70
CA PHE A 266 -24.52 -8.69 -9.46
C PHE A 266 -24.66 -10.05 -8.75
N LYS A 267 -25.70 -10.19 -7.93
CA LYS A 267 -26.06 -11.46 -7.30
C LYS A 267 -26.44 -12.52 -8.33
N GLU A 268 -27.27 -12.19 -9.29
CA GLU A 268 -27.62 -13.12 -10.39
C GLU A 268 -26.41 -13.52 -11.21
N PHE A 269 -25.48 -12.59 -11.44
CA PHE A 269 -24.26 -12.86 -12.17
C PHE A 269 -23.48 -14.00 -11.50
N TYR A 270 -23.03 -13.85 -10.24
CA TYR A 270 -22.24 -14.91 -9.61
C TYR A 270 -23.02 -16.18 -9.25
N GLN A 271 -24.35 -16.12 -9.19
CA GLN A 271 -25.18 -17.31 -8.96
C GLN A 271 -25.37 -18.14 -10.23
N ASN A 272 -25.56 -17.51 -11.38
CA ASN A 272 -25.93 -18.16 -12.62
C ASN A 272 -24.74 -18.45 -13.54
N ASP A 273 -23.68 -17.62 -13.49
CA ASP A 273 -22.49 -17.80 -14.32
C ASP A 273 -21.21 -17.59 -13.51
N TRP A 274 -20.90 -18.58 -12.69
CA TRP A 274 -19.69 -18.58 -11.88
C TRP A 274 -18.40 -18.58 -12.70
N GLN A 275 -18.40 -19.25 -13.83
CA GLN A 275 -17.25 -19.30 -14.75
C GLN A 275 -16.88 -17.90 -15.21
N LYS A 276 -17.83 -17.19 -15.80
CA LYS A 276 -17.64 -15.82 -16.27
C LYS A 276 -17.35 -14.84 -15.12
N PHE A 277 -17.91 -15.09 -13.93
CA PHE A 277 -17.64 -14.27 -12.73
C PHE A 277 -16.18 -14.35 -12.28
N ILE A 278 -15.57 -15.52 -12.32
CA ILE A 278 -14.13 -15.67 -12.01
C ILE A 278 -13.27 -15.09 -13.14
N GLU A 279 -13.64 -15.30 -14.40
CA GLU A 279 -12.97 -14.68 -15.55
C GLU A 279 -13.00 -13.15 -15.45
N TYR A 280 -14.12 -12.57 -14.98
CA TYR A 280 -14.26 -11.14 -14.73
C TYR A 280 -13.27 -10.65 -13.68
N ASN A 281 -13.18 -11.31 -12.51
CA ASN A 281 -12.24 -10.96 -11.44
C ASN A 281 -10.76 -11.07 -11.90
N ILE A 282 -10.41 -12.14 -12.64
CA ILE A 282 -9.07 -12.29 -13.24
C ILE A 282 -8.79 -11.17 -14.25
N HIS A 283 -9.78 -10.84 -15.06
CA HIS A 283 -9.65 -9.79 -16.07
C HIS A 283 -9.41 -8.42 -15.45
N ASP A 284 -10.05 -8.09 -14.32
CA ASP A 284 -9.83 -6.83 -13.60
C ASP A 284 -8.39 -6.70 -13.12
N VAL A 285 -7.80 -7.75 -12.58
CA VAL A 285 -6.37 -7.78 -12.23
C VAL A 285 -5.49 -7.56 -13.46
N ARG A 286 -5.81 -8.19 -14.59
CA ARG A 286 -5.05 -8.03 -15.85
C ARG A 286 -5.16 -6.63 -16.43
N LEU A 287 -6.31 -6.00 -16.33
CA LEU A 287 -6.50 -4.63 -16.80
C LEU A 287 -5.61 -3.63 -16.06
N VAL A 288 -5.48 -3.77 -14.74
CA VAL A 288 -4.56 -2.91 -13.95
C VAL A 288 -3.11 -3.17 -14.34
N ASP A 289 -2.74 -4.42 -14.58
CA ASP A 289 -1.41 -4.80 -15.01
C ASP A 289 -1.07 -4.22 -16.40
N GLN A 290 -1.99 -4.31 -17.36
CA GLN A 290 -1.85 -3.71 -18.68
C GLN A 290 -1.78 -2.18 -18.64
N LEU A 291 -2.55 -1.55 -17.72
CA LEU A 291 -2.43 -0.11 -17.48
C LEU A 291 -1.04 0.26 -17.00
N ASP A 292 -0.47 -0.51 -16.06
CA ASP A 292 0.89 -0.25 -15.58
C ASP A 292 1.94 -0.56 -16.63
N ASP A 293 1.74 -1.59 -17.43
CA ASP A 293 2.64 -1.89 -18.57
C ASP A 293 2.74 -0.74 -19.57
N LYS A 294 1.62 -0.06 -19.82
CA LYS A 294 1.59 1.12 -20.69
C LYS A 294 2.10 2.38 -20.01
N MET A 295 1.67 2.64 -18.79
CA MET A 295 1.84 3.93 -18.13
C MET A 295 3.07 4.00 -17.22
N LYS A 296 3.54 2.85 -16.71
CA LYS A 296 4.71 2.72 -15.83
C LYS A 296 4.63 3.58 -14.57
N LEU A 297 3.42 3.70 -13.97
CA LEU A 297 3.22 4.55 -12.80
C LEU A 297 3.83 3.94 -11.52
N LEU A 298 3.89 2.61 -11.41
CA LEU A 298 4.60 1.95 -10.32
C LEU A 298 6.10 2.20 -10.40
N ASP A 299 6.71 2.04 -11.59
CA ASP A 299 8.14 2.35 -11.81
C ASP A 299 8.45 3.81 -11.49
N LEU A 300 7.57 4.74 -11.89
CA LEU A 300 7.68 6.15 -11.55
C LEU A 300 7.66 6.36 -10.03
N ALA A 301 6.67 5.77 -9.34
CA ALA A 301 6.55 5.89 -7.89
C ALA A 301 7.78 5.32 -7.17
N PHE A 302 8.31 4.18 -7.61
CA PHE A 302 9.51 3.57 -7.04
C PHE A 302 10.74 4.44 -7.23
N THR A 303 10.93 4.99 -8.44
CA THR A 303 12.04 5.89 -8.73
C THR A 303 11.98 7.15 -7.86
N MET A 304 10.80 7.78 -7.79
CA MET A 304 10.60 8.97 -6.95
C MET A 304 10.85 8.71 -5.47
N ALA A 305 10.37 7.57 -4.96
CA ALA A 305 10.57 7.19 -3.57
C ALA A 305 12.05 6.92 -3.26
N TYR A 306 12.75 6.26 -4.19
CA TYR A 306 14.18 6.00 -4.08
C TYR A 306 14.99 7.30 -4.09
N ASP A 307 14.74 8.19 -5.03
CA ASP A 307 15.48 9.47 -5.13
C ASP A 307 15.25 10.36 -3.90
N ALA A 308 13.99 10.42 -3.41
CA ALA A 308 13.65 11.21 -2.23
C ALA A 308 13.95 10.49 -0.89
N LYS A 309 14.43 9.22 -0.91
CA LYS A 309 14.68 8.40 0.29
C LYS A 309 13.46 8.30 1.23
N VAL A 310 12.26 8.14 0.65
CA VAL A 310 10.99 8.04 1.38
C VAL A 310 10.34 6.68 1.17
N ASN A 311 9.28 6.36 1.95
CA ASN A 311 8.44 5.19 1.68
C ASN A 311 7.70 5.37 0.36
N TYR A 312 7.35 4.25 -0.30
CA TYR A 312 6.61 4.26 -1.56
C TYR A 312 5.31 5.07 -1.48
N GLU A 313 4.54 4.99 -0.38
CA GLU A 313 3.31 5.77 -0.18
C GLU A 313 3.55 7.28 -0.05
N ASP A 314 4.76 7.70 0.31
CA ASP A 314 5.06 9.12 0.50
C ASP A 314 5.12 9.90 -0.82
N VAL A 315 5.19 9.22 -1.95
CA VAL A 315 5.12 9.85 -3.29
C VAL A 315 3.79 10.58 -3.53
N PHE A 316 2.75 10.22 -2.78
CA PHE A 316 1.49 10.96 -2.80
C PHE A 316 1.55 12.32 -2.10
N SER A 317 2.60 12.60 -1.30
CA SER A 317 2.80 13.86 -0.59
C SER A 317 4.02 14.60 -1.12
N GLN A 318 3.80 15.59 -2.00
CA GLN A 318 4.88 16.43 -2.53
C GLN A 318 5.71 17.08 -1.43
N VAL A 319 5.06 17.62 -0.40
CA VAL A 319 5.76 18.26 0.72
C VAL A 319 6.71 17.26 1.40
N ARG A 320 6.24 16.04 1.67
CA ARG A 320 7.06 15.03 2.34
C ARG A 320 8.25 14.59 1.51
N MET A 321 8.06 14.46 0.19
CA MET A 321 9.14 14.15 -0.75
C MET A 321 10.20 15.24 -0.76
N TRP A 322 9.79 16.50 -0.97
CA TRP A 322 10.72 17.63 -1.02
C TRP A 322 11.41 17.87 0.30
N ASP A 323 10.71 17.81 1.43
CA ASP A 323 11.30 17.96 2.76
C ASP A 323 12.44 16.94 2.97
N ASN A 324 12.22 15.70 2.56
CA ASN A 324 13.19 14.64 2.78
C ASN A 324 14.34 14.70 1.77
N TYR A 325 14.05 15.00 0.51
CA TYR A 325 15.05 15.20 -0.53
C TYR A 325 16.01 16.34 -0.14
N ILE A 326 15.47 17.51 0.23
CA ILE A 326 16.27 18.66 0.68
C ILE A 326 17.07 18.32 1.94
N TYR A 327 16.45 17.60 2.90
CA TYR A 327 17.17 17.17 4.09
C TYR A 327 18.38 16.29 3.75
N HIS A 328 18.22 15.34 2.83
CA HIS A 328 19.30 14.45 2.41
C HIS A 328 20.44 15.19 1.68
N GLU A 329 20.11 16.15 0.81
CA GLU A 329 21.10 16.95 0.07
C GLU A 329 21.89 17.92 0.99
N LEU A 330 21.33 18.32 2.13
CA LEU A 330 21.95 19.28 3.03
C LEU A 330 22.70 18.63 4.20
N THR A 331 22.55 17.35 4.45
CA THR A 331 23.20 16.62 5.56
C THR A 331 24.31 15.72 5.08
#